data_310bdb86618f8e07e5875d756d93bc9f
#
_entry.id   310bdb86618f8e07e5875d756d93bc9f
#
_cell.length_a   1.000
_cell.length_b   1.000
_cell.length_c   1.000
_cell.angle_alpha   90.00
_cell.angle_beta   90.00
_cell.angle_gamma   90.00
#
_symmetry.space_group_name_H-M   'P 1'
#
loop_
_entity.id
_entity.type
_entity.pdbx_description
1 polymer ?
#
loop_
_entity_poly.entity_id
_entity_poly.type
_entity_poly.pdbx_seq_one_letter_code
_entity_poly.pdbx_strand_id
1 'polypeptide(L)'
;RTAVIVADQNTWDIAAEEVAGSMEQAGIPMVEPFIFQDRNIFAEWSFVEELEAALGQSDAIPVAVGAGVVNDLTKLVSEHLGRRYMIVATTVSMDGFSAYGASVIKDGFKRTFDCRAAYGIIVDPAVAAKAPKYLAVSGYADLLAKIPAGADWIVADAMGCENLDEFAWHLVHDGLRDSLSAPEAVYNGEVPAIKSLAQELILSGFAMQSCQSSRPASGTEHLFGHYWEMTDLSYTGKEEVPGFETGKSFLSEGRRVPHGFAVGIGSLVSAACYEFLLSKDLSAIDIDACVNAWPSWENMEAEIRRVFVDIPKDQTEIAVRDCRAKYPSQEQLRSQLDRVRDGWPALKARLESELMTPSELRGLLKTVHAPYEPEMIAVSRADLRTAFRHIPYMRDRITAI
;
A
#
# COMPACT_ATOMS: atom_id res chain seq x y z
N ARG A 1 -10.53 -15.36 -28.34
CA ARG A 1 -10.87 -15.92 -27.01
C ARG A 1 -12.11 -15.20 -26.50
N THR A 2 -12.96 -15.90 -25.74
CA THR A 2 -14.15 -15.35 -25.11
C THR A 2 -13.77 -14.56 -23.87
N ALA A 3 -14.46 -13.46 -23.58
CA ALA A 3 -14.25 -12.64 -22.39
C ALA A 3 -15.46 -12.74 -21.43
N VAL A 4 -15.22 -12.43 -20.17
CA VAL A 4 -16.24 -12.22 -19.16
C VAL A 4 -15.97 -10.91 -18.42
N ILE A 5 -16.92 -10.02 -18.36
CA ILE A 5 -16.79 -8.80 -17.55
C ILE A 5 -17.04 -9.13 -16.08
N VAL A 6 -16.20 -8.60 -15.20
CA VAL A 6 -16.34 -8.69 -13.75
C VAL A 6 -16.46 -7.26 -13.20
N ALA A 7 -17.56 -6.94 -12.55
CA ALA A 7 -17.84 -5.62 -11.99
C ALA A 7 -18.65 -5.74 -10.69
N ASP A 8 -18.77 -4.65 -9.94
CA ASP A 8 -19.85 -4.46 -8.96
C ASP A 8 -20.98 -3.61 -9.55
N GLN A 9 -22.08 -3.49 -8.84
CA GLN A 9 -23.22 -2.70 -9.33
C GLN A 9 -22.90 -1.22 -9.57
N ASN A 10 -21.97 -0.63 -8.78
CA ASN A 10 -21.60 0.77 -8.95
C ASN A 10 -20.74 0.94 -10.20
N THR A 11 -19.76 0.06 -10.40
CA THR A 11 -18.84 0.14 -11.54
C THR A 11 -19.46 -0.37 -12.84
N TRP A 12 -20.52 -1.19 -12.75
CA TRP A 12 -21.34 -1.54 -13.91
C TRP A 12 -21.97 -0.29 -14.54
N ASP A 13 -22.67 0.49 -13.72
CA ASP A 13 -23.38 1.70 -14.18
C ASP A 13 -22.40 2.79 -14.66
N ILE A 14 -21.18 2.84 -14.09
CA ILE A 14 -20.20 3.89 -14.38
C ILE A 14 -19.41 3.61 -15.67
N ALA A 15 -19.03 2.36 -15.93
CA ALA A 15 -18.12 2.04 -17.02
C ALA A 15 -18.31 0.64 -17.64
N ALA A 16 -18.74 -0.38 -16.89
CA ALA A 16 -18.67 -1.76 -17.36
C ALA A 16 -19.67 -2.03 -18.49
N GLU A 17 -20.84 -1.38 -18.49
CA GLU A 17 -21.82 -1.46 -19.58
C GLU A 17 -21.25 -0.89 -20.89
N GLU A 18 -20.55 0.24 -20.82
CA GLU A 18 -19.88 0.85 -21.99
C GLU A 18 -18.73 -0.02 -22.51
N VAL A 19 -17.96 -0.63 -21.60
CA VAL A 19 -16.90 -1.59 -21.95
C VAL A 19 -17.49 -2.81 -22.65
N ALA A 20 -18.62 -3.36 -22.14
CA ALA A 20 -19.32 -4.45 -22.78
C ALA A 20 -19.78 -4.10 -24.20
N GLY A 21 -20.45 -2.95 -24.37
CA GLY A 21 -20.87 -2.46 -25.68
C GLY A 21 -19.71 -2.23 -26.65
N SER A 22 -18.58 -1.73 -26.17
CA SER A 22 -17.39 -1.53 -26.97
C SER A 22 -16.76 -2.87 -27.42
N MET A 23 -16.77 -3.87 -26.55
CA MET A 23 -16.28 -5.22 -26.88
C MET A 23 -17.21 -5.91 -27.89
N GLU A 24 -18.51 -5.76 -27.74
CA GLU A 24 -19.51 -6.28 -28.70
C GLU A 24 -19.33 -5.66 -30.09
N GLN A 25 -19.20 -4.32 -30.16
CA GLN A 25 -18.92 -3.62 -31.41
C GLN A 25 -17.61 -4.04 -32.08
N ALA A 26 -16.59 -4.40 -31.27
CA ALA A 26 -15.31 -4.95 -31.76
C ALA A 26 -15.40 -6.43 -32.15
N GLY A 27 -16.56 -7.07 -32.01
CA GLY A 27 -16.76 -8.48 -32.34
C GLY A 27 -16.06 -9.44 -31.38
N ILE A 28 -15.76 -9.01 -30.16
CA ILE A 28 -15.16 -9.86 -29.13
C ILE A 28 -16.25 -10.72 -28.52
N PRO A 29 -16.17 -12.05 -28.60
CA PRO A 29 -17.19 -12.92 -28.01
C PRO A 29 -17.15 -12.80 -26.47
N MET A 30 -18.31 -12.70 -25.85
CA MET A 30 -18.46 -12.60 -24.40
C MET A 30 -19.44 -13.66 -23.88
N VAL A 31 -19.23 -14.09 -22.64
CA VAL A 31 -20.26 -14.75 -21.84
C VAL A 31 -20.97 -13.73 -20.97
N GLU A 32 -22.04 -14.17 -20.28
CA GLU A 32 -22.80 -13.33 -19.35
C GLU A 32 -21.86 -12.67 -18.33
N PRO A 33 -21.94 -11.35 -18.11
CA PRO A 33 -21.14 -10.66 -17.12
C PRO A 33 -21.37 -11.16 -15.70
N PHE A 34 -20.33 -11.19 -14.89
CA PHE A 34 -20.43 -11.39 -13.45
C PHE A 34 -20.49 -10.04 -12.73
N ILE A 35 -21.58 -9.79 -12.03
CA ILE A 35 -21.77 -8.53 -11.29
C ILE A 35 -22.03 -8.87 -9.83
N PHE A 36 -21.12 -8.45 -8.94
CA PHE A 36 -21.35 -8.55 -7.51
C PHE A 36 -22.62 -7.81 -7.11
N GLN A 37 -23.52 -8.50 -6.41
CA GLN A 37 -24.82 -7.94 -6.06
C GLN A 37 -24.75 -7.02 -4.83
N ASP A 38 -23.80 -7.21 -3.95
CA ASP A 38 -23.56 -6.31 -2.84
C ASP A 38 -22.90 -5.01 -3.34
N ARG A 39 -23.49 -3.86 -2.99
CA ARG A 39 -22.90 -2.54 -3.33
C ARG A 39 -21.72 -2.15 -2.44
N ASN A 40 -21.51 -2.86 -1.33
CA ASN A 40 -20.45 -2.60 -0.36
C ASN A 40 -19.43 -3.75 -0.36
N ILE A 41 -19.06 -4.24 -1.53
CA ILE A 41 -18.04 -5.29 -1.62
C ILE A 41 -16.70 -4.79 -1.06
N PHE A 42 -15.97 -5.70 -0.45
CA PHE A 42 -14.57 -5.49 -0.06
C PHE A 42 -13.77 -6.77 -0.36
N ALA A 43 -12.46 -6.65 -0.37
CA ALA A 43 -11.60 -7.78 -0.70
C ALA A 43 -11.60 -8.80 0.46
N GLU A 44 -12.61 -9.67 0.49
CA GLU A 44 -12.82 -10.74 1.48
C GLU A 44 -12.98 -12.10 0.80
N TRP A 45 -12.61 -13.15 1.50
CA TRP A 45 -12.53 -14.51 0.97
C TRP A 45 -13.87 -15.04 0.47
N SER A 46 -14.98 -14.67 1.08
CA SER A 46 -16.34 -15.03 0.62
C SER A 46 -16.63 -14.57 -0.81
N PHE A 47 -16.18 -13.35 -1.18
CA PHE A 47 -16.29 -12.84 -2.54
C PHE A 47 -15.32 -13.51 -3.52
N VAL A 48 -14.17 -14.01 -3.03
CA VAL A 48 -13.26 -14.83 -3.84
C VAL A 48 -13.94 -16.13 -4.21
N GLU A 49 -14.56 -16.83 -3.25
CA GLU A 49 -15.27 -18.09 -3.48
C GLU A 49 -16.46 -17.91 -4.43
N GLU A 50 -17.23 -16.84 -4.27
CA GLU A 50 -18.34 -16.50 -5.14
C GLU A 50 -17.88 -16.28 -6.59
N LEU A 51 -16.86 -15.46 -6.79
CA LEU A 51 -16.31 -15.17 -8.12
C LEU A 51 -15.64 -16.41 -8.74
N GLU A 52 -14.92 -17.21 -7.95
CA GLU A 52 -14.24 -18.42 -8.42
C GLU A 52 -15.26 -19.46 -8.90
N ALA A 53 -16.36 -19.63 -8.19
CA ALA A 53 -17.46 -20.52 -8.59
C ALA A 53 -18.10 -20.09 -9.92
N ALA A 54 -18.29 -18.78 -10.11
CA ALA A 54 -18.85 -18.23 -11.34
C ALA A 54 -17.89 -18.36 -12.53
N LEU A 55 -16.63 -17.91 -12.37
CA LEU A 55 -15.64 -17.94 -13.43
C LEU A 55 -15.20 -19.38 -13.79
N GLY A 56 -15.33 -20.33 -12.86
CA GLY A 56 -15.06 -21.74 -13.07
C GLY A 56 -15.97 -22.41 -14.11
N GLN A 57 -17.12 -21.80 -14.45
CA GLN A 57 -18.08 -22.35 -15.40
C GLN A 57 -17.67 -22.21 -16.88
N SER A 58 -16.66 -21.42 -17.19
CA SER A 58 -16.19 -21.19 -18.56
C SER A 58 -14.69 -20.95 -18.60
N ASP A 59 -14.08 -21.01 -19.79
CA ASP A 59 -12.68 -20.62 -20.01
C ASP A 59 -12.51 -19.16 -20.44
N ALA A 60 -13.53 -18.33 -20.22
CA ALA A 60 -13.50 -16.93 -20.59
C ALA A 60 -12.40 -16.17 -19.84
N ILE A 61 -11.78 -15.17 -20.52
CA ILE A 61 -10.79 -14.31 -19.93
C ILE A 61 -11.48 -13.21 -19.11
N PRO A 62 -11.21 -13.08 -17.82
CA PRO A 62 -11.80 -12.01 -17.01
C PRO A 62 -11.32 -10.63 -17.45
N VAL A 63 -12.26 -9.71 -17.59
CA VAL A 63 -12.04 -8.27 -17.77
C VAL A 63 -12.67 -7.58 -16.58
N ALA A 64 -11.86 -7.30 -15.56
CA ALA A 64 -12.32 -6.54 -14.40
C ALA A 64 -12.61 -5.09 -14.83
N VAL A 65 -13.74 -4.55 -14.42
CA VAL A 65 -14.05 -3.13 -14.61
C VAL A 65 -14.41 -2.56 -13.24
N GLY A 66 -13.49 -1.80 -12.64
CA GLY A 66 -13.73 -1.32 -11.30
C GLY A 66 -12.53 -0.70 -10.59
N ALA A 67 -12.69 -0.54 -9.28
CA ALA A 67 -11.65 -0.07 -8.37
C ALA A 67 -10.80 -1.23 -7.81
N GLY A 68 -9.96 -0.92 -6.82
CA GLY A 68 -9.03 -1.88 -6.22
C GLY A 68 -9.65 -3.19 -5.76
N VAL A 69 -10.84 -3.17 -5.17
CA VAL A 69 -11.53 -4.38 -4.68
C VAL A 69 -11.85 -5.33 -5.84
N VAL A 70 -12.49 -4.84 -6.90
CA VAL A 70 -12.82 -5.66 -8.09
C VAL A 70 -11.54 -6.19 -8.73
N ASN A 71 -10.47 -5.36 -8.78
CA ASN A 71 -9.17 -5.78 -9.28
C ASN A 71 -8.58 -6.93 -8.45
N ASP A 72 -8.49 -6.78 -7.13
CA ASP A 72 -7.81 -7.78 -6.27
C ASP A 72 -8.56 -9.11 -6.22
N LEU A 73 -9.91 -9.08 -6.17
CA LEU A 73 -10.72 -10.29 -6.27
C LEU A 73 -10.52 -10.98 -7.61
N THR A 74 -10.58 -10.24 -8.72
CA THR A 74 -10.40 -10.82 -10.08
C THR A 74 -8.98 -11.32 -10.28
N LYS A 75 -7.98 -10.61 -9.79
CA LYS A 75 -6.56 -10.98 -9.83
C LYS A 75 -6.35 -12.33 -9.16
N LEU A 76 -6.82 -12.46 -7.91
CA LEU A 76 -6.63 -13.67 -7.11
C LEU A 76 -7.35 -14.88 -7.74
N VAL A 77 -8.60 -14.71 -8.13
CA VAL A 77 -9.37 -15.78 -8.77
C VAL A 77 -8.77 -16.17 -10.12
N SER A 78 -8.27 -15.22 -10.88
CA SER A 78 -7.59 -15.51 -12.16
C SER A 78 -6.33 -16.34 -11.95
N GLU A 79 -5.56 -16.08 -10.87
CA GLU A 79 -4.39 -16.89 -10.50
C GLU A 79 -4.81 -18.31 -10.09
N HIS A 80 -5.83 -18.48 -9.25
CA HIS A 80 -6.37 -19.79 -8.86
C HIS A 80 -6.80 -20.64 -10.07
N LEU A 81 -7.44 -19.99 -11.04
CA LEU A 81 -7.90 -20.65 -12.27
C LEU A 81 -6.82 -20.77 -13.35
N GLY A 82 -5.60 -20.31 -13.09
CA GLY A 82 -4.47 -20.36 -14.04
C GLY A 82 -4.70 -19.49 -15.30
N ARG A 83 -5.45 -18.40 -15.18
CA ARG A 83 -5.83 -17.51 -16.30
C ARG A 83 -5.14 -16.17 -16.21
N ARG A 84 -5.02 -15.49 -17.37
CA ARG A 84 -4.72 -14.06 -17.43
C ARG A 84 -6.02 -13.28 -17.30
N TYR A 85 -5.93 -12.08 -16.76
CA TYR A 85 -7.04 -11.13 -16.72
C TYR A 85 -6.60 -9.75 -17.19
N MET A 86 -7.57 -8.88 -17.46
CA MET A 86 -7.37 -7.47 -17.76
C MET A 86 -8.14 -6.62 -16.76
N ILE A 87 -7.71 -5.38 -16.55
CA ILE A 87 -8.42 -4.39 -15.73
C ILE A 87 -8.68 -3.11 -16.53
N VAL A 88 -9.92 -2.65 -16.47
CA VAL A 88 -10.33 -1.29 -16.80
C VAL A 88 -10.56 -0.58 -15.47
N ALA A 89 -9.57 0.19 -15.03
CA ALA A 89 -9.62 0.85 -13.75
C ALA A 89 -10.51 2.10 -13.82
N THR A 90 -11.49 2.18 -12.94
CA THR A 90 -12.44 3.30 -12.85
C THR A 90 -11.97 4.40 -11.91
N THR A 91 -10.86 4.19 -11.19
CA THR A 91 -10.31 5.12 -10.20
C THR A 91 -8.79 5.07 -10.21
N VAL A 92 -8.15 6.04 -9.53
CA VAL A 92 -6.71 6.13 -9.29
C VAL A 92 -6.42 6.13 -7.78
N SER A 93 -6.94 5.12 -7.06
CA SER A 93 -7.00 5.11 -5.61
C SER A 93 -5.81 4.45 -4.91
N MET A 94 -4.98 3.72 -5.65
CA MET A 94 -3.81 2.96 -5.14
C MET A 94 -2.96 2.43 -6.31
N ASP A 95 -1.78 1.89 -6.02
CA ASP A 95 -0.85 1.29 -7.00
C ASP A 95 -1.09 -0.21 -7.30
N GLY A 96 -2.06 -0.84 -6.63
CA GLY A 96 -2.32 -2.28 -6.74
C GLY A 96 -2.80 -2.79 -8.10
N PHE A 97 -3.19 -1.92 -9.04
CA PHE A 97 -3.68 -2.35 -10.37
C PHE A 97 -2.62 -3.12 -11.18
N SER A 98 -1.37 -2.69 -11.08
CA SER A 98 -0.22 -3.27 -11.76
C SER A 98 0.72 -4.05 -10.83
N ALA A 99 0.43 -4.09 -9.53
CA ALA A 99 1.28 -4.72 -8.54
C ALA A 99 1.23 -6.26 -8.59
N TYR A 100 2.35 -6.89 -8.20
CA TYR A 100 2.39 -8.28 -7.81
C TYR A 100 1.62 -8.48 -6.49
N GLY A 101 0.84 -9.57 -6.42
CA GLY A 101 0.05 -9.91 -5.24
C GLY A 101 -1.33 -9.23 -5.18
N ALA A 102 -2.23 -9.82 -4.42
CA ALA A 102 -3.55 -9.27 -4.08
C ALA A 102 -3.76 -9.31 -2.56
N SER A 103 -4.32 -8.24 -2.01
CA SER A 103 -4.59 -8.11 -0.59
C SER A 103 -6.05 -8.45 -0.30
N VAL A 104 -6.29 -9.62 0.33
CA VAL A 104 -7.63 -10.13 0.63
C VAL A 104 -7.72 -10.51 2.11
N ILE A 105 -8.89 -10.25 2.72
CA ILE A 105 -9.19 -10.67 4.09
C ILE A 105 -9.62 -12.13 4.05
N LYS A 106 -8.92 -12.95 4.81
CA LYS A 106 -9.28 -14.35 5.03
C LYS A 106 -9.23 -14.65 6.53
N ASP A 107 -10.28 -15.30 7.04
CA ASP A 107 -10.41 -15.63 8.45
C ASP A 107 -10.29 -14.39 9.38
N GLY A 108 -10.82 -13.24 8.92
CA GLY A 108 -10.76 -11.97 9.64
C GLY A 108 -9.43 -11.21 9.50
N PHE A 109 -8.44 -11.73 8.74
CA PHE A 109 -7.12 -11.11 8.61
C PHE A 109 -6.80 -10.76 7.16
N LYS A 110 -6.24 -9.55 6.96
CA LYS A 110 -5.74 -9.13 5.65
C LYS A 110 -4.43 -9.86 5.35
N ARG A 111 -4.42 -10.60 4.25
CA ARG A 111 -3.26 -11.35 3.75
C ARG A 111 -2.96 -10.92 2.32
N THR A 112 -1.68 -10.86 1.99
CA THR A 112 -1.24 -10.71 0.60
C THR A 112 -1.04 -12.10 0.02
N PHE A 113 -1.74 -12.40 -1.06
CA PHE A 113 -1.61 -13.65 -1.81
C PHE A 113 -0.75 -13.40 -3.04
N ASP A 114 0.18 -14.29 -3.29
CA ASP A 114 1.03 -14.24 -4.47
C ASP A 114 0.19 -14.45 -5.73
N CYS A 115 0.14 -13.45 -6.59
CA CYS A 115 -0.55 -13.55 -7.86
C CYS A 115 0.00 -12.54 -8.87
N ARG A 116 -0.08 -12.91 -10.14
CA ARG A 116 0.40 -12.09 -11.25
C ARG A 116 -0.49 -10.88 -11.43
N ALA A 117 0.11 -9.77 -11.80
CA ALA A 117 -0.63 -8.58 -12.20
C ALA A 117 -1.47 -8.80 -13.47
N ALA A 118 -2.35 -7.84 -13.74
CA ALA A 118 -3.15 -7.83 -14.96
C ALA A 118 -2.26 -7.91 -16.22
N TYR A 119 -2.70 -8.66 -17.21
CA TYR A 119 -2.04 -8.74 -18.51
C TYR A 119 -2.18 -7.46 -19.32
N GLY A 120 -3.24 -6.71 -19.09
CA GLY A 120 -3.48 -5.40 -19.68
C GLY A 120 -4.24 -4.51 -18.70
N ILE A 121 -3.83 -3.25 -18.66
CA ILE A 121 -4.40 -2.23 -17.78
C ILE A 121 -4.87 -1.08 -18.66
N ILE A 122 -6.14 -0.71 -18.52
CA ILE A 122 -6.73 0.44 -19.18
C ILE A 122 -7.17 1.41 -18.09
N VAL A 123 -6.74 2.66 -18.20
CA VAL A 123 -7.21 3.76 -17.35
C VAL A 123 -7.63 4.90 -18.26
N ASP A 124 -8.90 5.27 -18.22
CA ASP A 124 -9.36 6.53 -18.79
C ASP A 124 -9.31 7.61 -17.72
N PRO A 125 -8.38 8.60 -17.82
CA PRO A 125 -8.28 9.66 -16.82
C PRO A 125 -9.56 10.50 -16.71
N ALA A 126 -10.37 10.60 -17.77
CA ALA A 126 -11.62 11.34 -17.73
C ALA A 126 -12.72 10.61 -16.97
N VAL A 127 -12.71 9.28 -16.99
CA VAL A 127 -13.57 8.44 -16.14
C VAL A 127 -13.10 8.51 -14.70
N ALA A 128 -11.82 8.30 -14.46
CA ALA A 128 -11.23 8.34 -13.11
C ALA A 128 -11.39 9.71 -12.42
N ALA A 129 -11.34 10.81 -13.18
CA ALA A 129 -11.56 12.17 -12.68
C ALA A 129 -13.00 12.42 -12.16
N LYS A 130 -13.99 11.64 -12.62
CA LYS A 130 -15.37 11.71 -12.15
C LYS A 130 -15.66 10.84 -10.94
N ALA A 131 -14.72 9.99 -10.55
CA ALA A 131 -14.85 9.16 -9.37
C ALA A 131 -14.97 10.02 -8.09
N PRO A 132 -15.51 9.48 -6.99
CA PRO A 132 -15.52 10.19 -5.71
C PRO A 132 -14.12 10.71 -5.35
N LYS A 133 -14.00 12.00 -5.05
CA LYS A 133 -12.72 12.71 -4.87
C LYS A 133 -11.77 11.99 -3.90
N TYR A 134 -12.30 11.42 -2.82
CA TYR A 134 -11.49 10.72 -1.83
C TYR A 134 -10.68 9.54 -2.40
N LEU A 135 -11.08 8.98 -3.53
CA LEU A 135 -10.35 7.89 -4.19
C LEU A 135 -9.05 8.41 -4.83
N ALA A 136 -9.11 9.51 -5.56
CA ALA A 136 -7.91 10.14 -6.11
C ALA A 136 -7.01 10.71 -4.98
N VAL A 137 -7.61 11.27 -3.94
CA VAL A 137 -6.89 11.74 -2.72
C VAL A 137 -6.18 10.57 -2.02
N SER A 138 -6.83 9.40 -1.93
CA SER A 138 -6.19 8.17 -1.42
C SER A 138 -5.01 7.74 -2.28
N GLY A 139 -5.16 7.73 -3.60
CA GLY A 139 -4.06 7.42 -4.52
C GLY A 139 -2.89 8.40 -4.43
N TYR A 140 -3.18 9.68 -4.27
CA TYR A 140 -2.15 10.69 -4.04
C TYR A 140 -1.37 10.43 -2.73
N ALA A 141 -2.06 10.11 -1.65
CA ALA A 141 -1.43 9.79 -0.37
C ALA A 141 -0.63 8.48 -0.43
N ASP A 142 -1.10 7.49 -1.20
CA ASP A 142 -0.37 6.26 -1.49
C ASP A 142 0.88 6.52 -2.35
N LEU A 143 0.79 7.40 -3.35
CA LEU A 143 1.96 7.82 -4.13
C LEU A 143 2.98 8.56 -3.27
N LEU A 144 2.54 9.49 -2.42
CA LEU A 144 3.39 10.24 -1.49
C LEU A 144 4.18 9.32 -0.55
N ALA A 145 3.62 8.19 -0.17
CA ALA A 145 4.25 7.19 0.70
C ALA A 145 5.52 6.56 0.09
N LYS A 146 5.70 6.64 -1.24
CA LYS A 146 6.90 6.10 -1.91
C LYS A 146 8.17 6.83 -1.47
N ILE A 147 8.06 8.08 -1.00
CA ILE A 147 9.19 8.87 -0.49
C ILE A 147 9.82 8.22 0.75
N PRO A 148 9.11 8.00 1.88
CA PRO A 148 9.70 7.31 3.02
C PRO A 148 9.96 5.81 2.77
N ALA A 149 9.19 5.15 1.91
CA ALA A 149 9.44 3.76 1.53
C ALA A 149 10.80 3.60 0.82
N GLY A 150 11.12 4.53 -0.09
CA GLY A 150 12.43 4.58 -0.75
C GLY A 150 13.57 4.80 0.23
N ALA A 151 13.39 5.66 1.23
CA ALA A 151 14.39 5.88 2.27
C ALA A 151 14.68 4.59 3.07
N ASP A 152 13.65 3.83 3.42
CA ASP A 152 13.81 2.52 4.06
C ASP A 152 14.65 1.56 3.20
N TRP A 153 14.43 1.56 1.88
CA TRP A 153 15.18 0.70 0.97
C TRP A 153 16.64 1.13 0.83
N ILE A 154 16.90 2.45 0.75
CA ILE A 154 18.25 3.01 0.77
C ILE A 154 19.01 2.59 2.03
N VAL A 155 18.38 2.65 3.20
CA VAL A 155 18.99 2.23 4.47
C VAL A 155 19.29 0.74 4.48
N ALA A 156 18.35 -0.09 4.04
CA ALA A 156 18.53 -1.55 3.98
C ALA A 156 19.68 -1.95 3.03
N ASP A 157 19.81 -1.27 1.88
CA ASP A 157 20.91 -1.44 0.94
C ASP A 157 22.24 -1.02 1.54
N ALA A 158 22.29 0.15 2.18
CA ALA A 158 23.49 0.65 2.85
C ALA A 158 23.97 -0.29 3.99
N MET A 159 23.04 -0.90 4.72
CA MET A 159 23.33 -1.93 5.72
C MET A 159 23.79 -3.24 5.10
N GLY A 160 23.55 -3.46 3.79
CA GLY A 160 23.81 -4.72 3.11
C GLY A 160 22.81 -5.82 3.48
N CYS A 161 21.59 -5.45 3.91
CA CYS A 161 20.50 -6.37 4.23
C CYS A 161 19.69 -6.73 3.00
N GLU A 162 19.47 -5.75 2.13
CA GLU A 162 18.67 -5.89 0.90
C GLU A 162 19.32 -5.06 -0.21
N ASN A 163 19.45 -5.61 -1.41
CA ASN A 163 19.99 -4.85 -2.54
C ASN A 163 18.89 -3.94 -3.12
N LEU A 164 19.24 -2.69 -3.37
CA LEU A 164 18.39 -1.77 -4.10
C LEU A 164 18.45 -2.11 -5.59
N ASP A 165 17.30 -2.40 -6.20
CA ASP A 165 17.17 -2.62 -7.64
C ASP A 165 17.01 -1.27 -8.35
N GLU A 166 18.03 -0.86 -9.10
CA GLU A 166 18.06 0.44 -9.78
C GLU A 166 16.93 0.60 -10.80
N PHE A 167 16.54 -0.47 -11.51
CA PHE A 167 15.44 -0.40 -12.47
C PHE A 167 14.10 -0.12 -11.76
N ALA A 168 13.82 -0.86 -10.69
CA ALA A 168 12.62 -0.65 -9.89
C ALA A 168 12.64 0.72 -9.19
N TRP A 169 13.82 1.17 -8.74
CA TRP A 169 14.00 2.50 -8.17
C TRP A 169 13.59 3.60 -9.15
N HIS A 170 14.15 3.57 -10.36
CA HIS A 170 13.85 4.57 -11.39
C HIS A 170 12.36 4.56 -11.79
N LEU A 171 11.72 3.37 -11.87
CA LEU A 171 10.29 3.28 -12.14
C LEU A 171 9.43 4.03 -11.11
N VAL A 172 9.85 4.06 -9.84
CA VAL A 172 9.07 4.69 -8.75
C VAL A 172 9.44 6.16 -8.56
N HIS A 173 10.73 6.53 -8.69
CA HIS A 173 11.22 7.81 -8.18
C HIS A 173 11.45 8.89 -9.23
N ASP A 174 11.65 8.54 -10.54
CA ASP A 174 12.00 9.52 -11.57
C ASP A 174 10.90 10.58 -11.80
N GLY A 175 9.62 10.19 -11.78
CA GLY A 175 8.47 11.08 -11.98
C GLY A 175 7.74 11.46 -10.68
N LEU A 176 8.13 10.90 -9.54
CA LEU A 176 7.38 10.96 -8.29
C LEU A 176 7.10 12.39 -7.82
N ARG A 177 8.14 13.23 -7.73
CA ARG A 177 8.02 14.60 -7.22
C ARG A 177 7.20 15.49 -8.15
N ASP A 178 7.33 15.30 -9.47
CA ASP A 178 6.56 16.05 -10.46
C ASP A 178 5.07 15.71 -10.34
N SER A 179 4.71 14.45 -10.19
CA SER A 179 3.32 14.02 -10.02
C SER A 179 2.72 14.44 -8.68
N LEU A 180 3.53 14.65 -7.65
CA LEU A 180 3.10 15.18 -6.35
C LEU A 180 3.02 16.72 -6.33
N SER A 181 3.48 17.42 -7.36
CA SER A 181 3.58 18.89 -7.36
C SER A 181 2.24 19.63 -7.49
N ALA A 182 1.16 18.95 -7.89
CA ALA A 182 -0.14 19.54 -8.18
C ALA A 182 -1.30 18.95 -7.33
N PRO A 183 -1.22 19.00 -5.99
CA PRO A 183 -2.22 18.36 -5.11
C PRO A 183 -3.63 18.94 -5.28
N GLU A 184 -3.78 20.26 -5.46
CA GLU A 184 -5.09 20.89 -5.69
C GLU A 184 -5.74 20.42 -6.99
N ALA A 185 -4.96 20.27 -8.06
CA ALA A 185 -5.43 19.79 -9.34
C ALA A 185 -5.92 18.33 -9.24
N VAL A 186 -5.24 17.49 -8.46
CA VAL A 186 -5.70 16.13 -8.15
C VAL A 186 -7.03 16.16 -7.38
N TYR A 187 -7.13 16.97 -6.34
CA TYR A 187 -8.39 17.10 -5.57
C TYR A 187 -9.54 17.62 -6.42
N ASN A 188 -9.27 18.54 -7.35
CA ASN A 188 -10.28 19.09 -8.26
C ASN A 188 -10.66 18.11 -9.39
N GLY A 189 -9.95 16.98 -9.54
CA GLY A 189 -10.19 16.03 -10.61
C GLY A 189 -9.78 16.55 -11.99
N GLU A 190 -8.73 17.38 -12.06
CA GLU A 190 -8.21 17.86 -13.33
C GLU A 190 -7.58 16.70 -14.11
N VAL A 191 -8.09 16.45 -15.31
CA VAL A 191 -7.71 15.28 -16.13
C VAL A 191 -6.21 15.13 -16.32
N PRO A 192 -5.42 16.21 -16.57
CA PRO A 192 -3.96 16.06 -16.66
C PRO A 192 -3.31 15.60 -15.35
N ALA A 193 -3.76 16.09 -14.19
CA ALA A 193 -3.23 15.70 -12.89
C ALA A 193 -3.63 14.24 -12.53
N ILE A 194 -4.87 13.86 -12.81
CA ILE A 194 -5.34 12.47 -12.66
C ILE A 194 -4.56 11.50 -13.57
N LYS A 195 -4.24 11.92 -14.80
CA LYS A 195 -3.41 11.14 -15.72
C LYS A 195 -2.00 10.94 -15.18
N SER A 196 -1.35 11.99 -14.66
CA SER A 196 -0.02 11.91 -14.05
C SER A 196 -0.04 10.97 -12.84
N LEU A 197 -1.00 11.14 -11.94
CA LEU A 197 -1.19 10.26 -10.79
C LEU A 197 -1.38 8.80 -11.20
N ALA A 198 -2.20 8.53 -12.21
CA ALA A 198 -2.43 7.19 -12.72
C ALA A 198 -1.14 6.55 -13.25
N GLN A 199 -0.33 7.31 -14.00
CA GLN A 199 0.92 6.84 -14.57
C GLN A 199 1.90 6.41 -13.49
N GLU A 200 2.11 7.24 -12.47
CA GLU A 200 3.04 6.94 -11.38
C GLU A 200 2.58 5.77 -10.50
N LEU A 201 1.29 5.68 -10.20
CA LEU A 201 0.74 4.53 -9.49
C LEU A 201 0.92 3.22 -10.28
N ILE A 202 0.78 3.26 -11.61
CA ILE A 202 1.03 2.09 -12.47
C ILE A 202 2.52 1.75 -12.51
N LEU A 203 3.41 2.73 -12.59
CA LEU A 203 4.86 2.53 -12.58
C LEU A 203 5.32 1.94 -11.25
N SER A 204 4.78 2.42 -10.13
CA SER A 204 4.99 1.85 -8.80
C SER A 204 4.61 0.37 -8.75
N GLY A 205 3.45 0.00 -9.29
CA GLY A 205 3.03 -1.39 -9.37
C GLY A 205 3.92 -2.25 -10.28
N PHE A 206 4.42 -1.70 -11.40
CA PHE A 206 5.40 -2.39 -12.26
C PHE A 206 6.74 -2.62 -11.56
N ALA A 207 7.20 -1.68 -10.74
CA ALA A 207 8.39 -1.86 -9.90
C ALA A 207 8.19 -3.03 -8.92
N MET A 208 7.04 -3.11 -8.25
CA MET A 208 6.71 -4.24 -7.38
C MET A 208 6.66 -5.57 -8.16
N GLN A 209 6.14 -5.54 -9.38
CA GLN A 209 6.08 -6.72 -10.23
C GLN A 209 7.48 -7.19 -10.67
N SER A 210 8.38 -6.26 -11.04
CA SER A 210 9.75 -6.60 -11.45
C SER A 210 10.55 -7.24 -10.31
N CYS A 211 10.37 -6.77 -9.08
CA CYS A 211 11.00 -7.32 -7.89
C CYS A 211 10.27 -8.54 -7.31
N GLN A 212 9.06 -8.87 -7.78
CA GLN A 212 8.14 -9.83 -7.14
C GLN A 212 7.99 -9.58 -5.63
N SER A 213 7.97 -8.32 -5.26
CA SER A 213 7.96 -7.85 -3.87
C SER A 213 7.31 -6.47 -3.80
N SER A 214 6.69 -6.14 -2.67
CA SER A 214 6.19 -4.79 -2.41
C SER A 214 7.30 -3.81 -1.97
N ARG A 215 8.56 -4.23 -1.89
CA ARG A 215 9.68 -3.42 -1.38
C ARG A 215 9.84 -2.07 -2.08
N PRO A 216 9.74 -1.95 -3.41
CA PRO A 216 9.90 -0.67 -4.09
C PRO A 216 8.89 0.40 -3.68
N ALA A 217 7.72 -0.01 -3.16
CA ALA A 217 6.59 0.87 -2.92
C ALA A 217 6.10 0.89 -1.46
N SER A 218 6.69 0.07 -0.57
CA SER A 218 6.15 -0.16 0.77
C SER A 218 7.26 -0.32 1.80
N GLY A 219 7.27 0.55 2.79
CA GLY A 219 8.19 0.56 3.94
C GLY A 219 7.45 0.67 5.26
N THR A 220 8.03 1.43 6.18
CA THR A 220 7.49 1.72 7.52
C THR A 220 6.05 2.25 7.47
N GLU A 221 5.76 3.14 6.55
CA GLU A 221 4.47 3.81 6.41
C GLU A 221 3.34 2.82 6.10
N HIS A 222 3.60 1.83 5.28
CA HIS A 222 2.64 0.76 4.97
C HIS A 222 2.45 -0.20 6.14
N LEU A 223 3.47 -0.42 6.98
CA LEU A 223 3.31 -1.23 8.18
C LEU A 223 2.30 -0.63 9.14
N PHE A 224 2.27 0.71 9.29
CA PHE A 224 1.20 1.38 10.05
C PHE A 224 -0.17 1.11 9.43
N GLY A 225 -0.33 1.32 8.13
CA GLY A 225 -1.58 1.06 7.42
C GLY A 225 -2.05 -0.38 7.61
N HIS A 226 -1.17 -1.35 7.38
CA HIS A 226 -1.49 -2.77 7.55
C HIS A 226 -1.82 -3.14 9.00
N TYR A 227 -1.10 -2.57 9.98
CA TYR A 227 -1.40 -2.79 11.37
C TYR A 227 -2.82 -2.33 11.73
N TRP A 228 -3.19 -1.13 11.33
CA TRP A 228 -4.54 -0.61 11.58
C TRP A 228 -5.63 -1.38 10.83
N GLU A 229 -5.36 -1.83 9.61
CA GLU A 229 -6.27 -2.70 8.87
C GLU A 229 -6.47 -4.07 9.55
N MET A 230 -5.41 -4.62 10.19
CA MET A 230 -5.48 -5.88 10.94
C MET A 230 -6.23 -5.74 12.28
N THR A 231 -6.15 -4.60 12.93
CA THR A 231 -6.81 -4.34 14.22
C THR A 231 -8.25 -3.85 14.07
N ASP A 232 -8.82 -3.98 12.87
CA ASP A 232 -10.19 -3.59 12.51
C ASP A 232 -10.55 -2.17 12.95
N LEU A 233 -9.67 -1.21 12.61
CA LEU A 233 -9.98 0.20 12.73
C LEU A 233 -11.09 0.57 11.74
N SER A 234 -12.30 0.08 12.04
CA SER A 234 -13.51 0.51 11.38
C SER A 234 -13.98 1.81 12.02
N TYR A 235 -14.36 2.74 11.17
CA TYR A 235 -14.95 3.99 11.63
C TYR A 235 -16.29 3.71 12.32
N THR A 236 -16.41 4.12 13.58
CA THR A 236 -17.62 3.86 14.40
C THR A 236 -18.77 4.85 14.14
N GLY A 237 -18.63 5.77 13.20
CA GLY A 237 -19.68 6.72 12.82
C GLY A 237 -19.93 7.88 13.81
N LYS A 238 -19.16 7.95 14.89
CA LYS A 238 -19.44 8.90 16.01
C LYS A 238 -18.63 10.19 15.95
N GLU A 239 -17.66 10.31 15.06
CA GLU A 239 -16.83 11.50 14.96
C GLU A 239 -16.95 12.15 13.59
N GLU A 240 -17.25 13.45 13.55
CA GLU A 240 -17.11 14.26 12.33
C GLU A 240 -15.62 14.39 12.03
N VAL A 241 -15.19 13.96 10.83
CA VAL A 241 -13.82 14.17 10.38
C VAL A 241 -13.70 15.61 9.88
N PRO A 242 -13.00 16.52 10.61
CA PRO A 242 -12.88 17.90 10.18
C PRO A 242 -12.17 18.03 8.84
N GLY A 243 -12.73 18.80 7.92
CA GLY A 243 -12.09 19.13 6.64
C GLY A 243 -12.67 18.44 5.40
N PHE A 244 -13.63 17.52 5.53
CA PHE A 244 -14.38 17.02 4.39
C PHE A 244 -15.70 17.78 4.23
N GLU A 245 -15.69 18.78 3.36
CA GLU A 245 -16.93 19.45 2.94
C GLU A 245 -17.80 18.44 2.20
N THR A 246 -18.79 17.91 2.86
CA THR A 246 -20.00 17.40 2.16
C THR A 246 -21.03 16.81 3.10
N GLY A 247 -21.17 17.14 4.31
CA GLY A 247 -22.33 16.66 5.11
C GLY A 247 -22.61 15.14 5.07
N LYS A 248 -21.74 14.37 4.42
CA LYS A 248 -21.67 12.90 4.37
C LYS A 248 -20.20 12.56 4.49
N SER A 249 -19.76 12.30 5.72
CA SER A 249 -18.46 11.69 5.98
C SER A 249 -18.27 10.51 5.03
N PHE A 250 -17.11 10.47 4.29
CA PHE A 250 -16.77 9.29 3.50
C PHE A 250 -16.54 8.08 4.44
N LEU A 251 -16.26 8.32 5.72
CA LEU A 251 -16.28 7.36 6.81
C LEU A 251 -17.71 7.27 7.35
N SER A 252 -18.64 6.71 6.59
CA SER A 252 -19.93 6.31 7.11
C SER A 252 -19.77 5.04 7.95
N GLU A 253 -20.67 4.86 8.94
CA GLU A 253 -20.66 3.68 9.82
C GLU A 253 -20.46 2.39 8.99
N GLY A 254 -19.47 1.58 9.37
CA GLY A 254 -19.12 0.32 8.68
C GLY A 254 -18.21 0.46 7.45
N ARG A 255 -17.79 1.66 7.02
CA ARG A 255 -16.80 1.80 5.95
C ARG A 255 -15.38 1.77 6.51
N ARG A 256 -14.51 1.06 5.80
CA ARG A 256 -13.08 1.04 6.10
C ARG A 256 -12.39 2.31 5.65
N VAL A 257 -11.36 2.70 6.38
CA VAL A 257 -10.48 3.82 5.98
C VAL A 257 -9.83 3.48 4.63
N PRO A 258 -9.85 4.39 3.63
CA PRO A 258 -9.12 4.20 2.39
C PRO A 258 -7.64 3.94 2.64
N HIS A 259 -7.06 2.99 1.90
CA HIS A 259 -5.68 2.53 2.09
C HIS A 259 -4.67 3.69 2.16
N GLY A 260 -4.67 4.58 1.17
CA GLY A 260 -3.75 5.70 1.11
C GLY A 260 -3.89 6.67 2.29
N PHE A 261 -5.04 6.75 2.94
CA PHE A 261 -5.21 7.62 4.11
C PHE A 261 -4.45 7.08 5.33
N ALA A 262 -4.55 5.77 5.57
CA ALA A 262 -3.78 5.12 6.63
C ALA A 262 -2.27 5.21 6.34
N VAL A 263 -1.87 4.94 5.11
CA VAL A 263 -0.49 5.00 4.65
C VAL A 263 0.06 6.44 4.68
N GLY A 264 -0.76 7.45 4.34
CA GLY A 264 -0.41 8.87 4.43
C GLY A 264 -0.07 9.30 5.87
N ILE A 265 -0.86 8.85 6.87
CA ILE A 265 -0.52 9.07 8.29
C ILE A 265 0.76 8.33 8.66
N GLY A 266 0.93 7.08 8.21
CA GLY A 266 2.17 6.32 8.39
C GLY A 266 3.39 7.03 7.79
N SER A 267 3.23 7.70 6.64
CA SER A 267 4.29 8.48 5.98
C SER A 267 4.77 9.65 6.83
N LEU A 268 3.86 10.36 7.51
CA LEU A 268 4.23 11.42 8.44
C LEU A 268 5.03 10.88 9.63
N VAL A 269 4.67 9.71 10.14
CA VAL A 269 5.41 9.08 11.25
C VAL A 269 6.79 8.61 10.77
N SER A 270 6.88 7.95 9.62
CA SER A 270 8.15 7.51 9.04
C SER A 270 9.08 8.69 8.78
N ALA A 271 8.58 9.77 8.18
CA ALA A 271 9.36 10.98 7.95
C ALA A 271 9.87 11.61 9.25
N ALA A 272 9.07 11.61 10.31
CA ALA A 272 9.52 12.11 11.62
C ALA A 272 10.61 11.21 12.23
N CYS A 273 10.57 9.90 12.02
CA CYS A 273 11.65 9.00 12.42
C CYS A 273 12.95 9.31 11.66
N TYR A 274 12.86 9.56 10.35
CA TYR A 274 14.00 9.96 9.54
C TYR A 274 14.55 11.34 9.94
N GLU A 275 13.70 12.33 10.21
CA GLU A 275 14.13 13.64 10.74
C GLU A 275 14.93 13.48 12.04
N PHE A 276 14.45 12.61 12.94
CA PHE A 276 15.19 12.29 14.16
C PHE A 276 16.50 11.57 13.87
N LEU A 277 16.51 10.55 13.00
CA LEU A 277 17.71 9.80 12.62
C LEU A 277 18.78 10.73 12.02
N LEU A 278 18.39 11.58 11.06
CA LEU A 278 19.29 12.52 10.37
C LEU A 278 19.82 13.63 11.28
N SER A 279 19.17 13.88 12.43
CA SER A 279 19.71 14.77 13.47
C SER A 279 20.90 14.18 14.22
N LYS A 280 21.18 12.87 14.05
CA LYS A 280 22.30 12.17 14.70
C LYS A 280 23.53 12.12 13.78
N ASP A 281 24.68 12.02 14.41
CA ASP A 281 25.92 11.68 13.70
C ASP A 281 26.26 10.21 13.94
N LEU A 282 25.86 9.36 12.98
CA LEU A 282 26.15 7.93 13.06
C LEU A 282 27.57 7.56 12.67
N SER A 283 28.40 8.50 12.18
CA SER A 283 29.84 8.25 11.97
C SER A 283 30.59 8.06 13.29
N ALA A 284 30.03 8.51 14.39
CA ALA A 284 30.58 8.39 15.74
C ALA A 284 29.87 7.32 16.60
N ILE A 285 29.06 6.43 16.01
CA ILE A 285 28.32 5.41 16.75
C ILE A 285 29.26 4.42 17.46
N ASP A 286 29.01 4.14 18.73
CA ASP A 286 29.70 3.08 19.49
C ASP A 286 29.09 1.72 19.14
N ILE A 287 29.73 1.05 18.20
CA ILE A 287 29.28 -0.26 17.69
C ILE A 287 29.35 -1.34 18.77
N ASP A 288 30.37 -1.33 19.63
CA ASP A 288 30.48 -2.30 20.73
C ASP A 288 29.35 -2.14 21.73
N ALA A 289 29.01 -0.91 22.08
CA ALA A 289 27.85 -0.65 22.93
C ALA A 289 26.54 -1.10 22.28
N CYS A 290 26.35 -0.86 20.98
CA CYS A 290 25.16 -1.30 20.25
C CYS A 290 25.02 -2.83 20.19
N VAL A 291 26.11 -3.53 19.84
CA VAL A 291 26.13 -5.00 19.77
C VAL A 291 25.89 -5.64 21.15
N ASN A 292 26.49 -5.07 22.19
CA ASN A 292 26.31 -5.56 23.55
C ASN A 292 24.89 -5.31 24.10
N ALA A 293 24.25 -4.24 23.66
CA ALA A 293 22.88 -3.90 24.04
C ALA A 293 21.81 -4.66 23.25
N TRP A 294 22.20 -5.31 22.12
CA TRP A 294 21.26 -6.04 21.29
C TRP A 294 20.69 -7.24 22.04
N PRO A 295 19.37 -7.37 22.14
CA PRO A 295 18.75 -8.45 22.92
C PRO A 295 19.05 -9.82 22.30
N SER A 296 19.19 -10.87 23.11
CA SER A 296 19.24 -12.23 22.58
C SER A 296 17.92 -12.58 21.86
N TRP A 297 17.96 -13.59 21.01
CA TRP A 297 16.74 -14.03 20.31
C TRP A 297 15.63 -14.44 21.28
N GLU A 298 15.96 -15.13 22.36
CA GLU A 298 15.00 -15.56 23.38
C GLU A 298 14.30 -14.36 24.03
N ASN A 299 15.05 -13.27 24.29
CA ASN A 299 14.49 -12.04 24.82
C ASN A 299 13.67 -11.29 23.77
N MET A 300 14.11 -11.29 22.51
CA MET A 300 13.36 -10.70 21.39
C MET A 300 12.04 -11.44 21.20
N GLU A 301 12.03 -12.77 21.13
CA GLU A 301 10.83 -13.56 20.98
C GLU A 301 9.86 -13.38 22.18
N ALA A 302 10.39 -13.35 23.40
CA ALA A 302 9.58 -13.07 24.60
C ALA A 302 8.92 -11.68 24.52
N GLU A 303 9.65 -10.68 24.04
CA GLU A 303 9.11 -9.33 23.85
C GLU A 303 8.03 -9.29 22.77
N ILE A 304 8.24 -9.95 21.62
CA ILE A 304 7.21 -10.06 20.56
C ILE A 304 5.94 -10.66 21.14
N ARG A 305 6.04 -11.80 21.84
CA ARG A 305 4.89 -12.48 22.44
C ARG A 305 4.19 -11.61 23.52
N ARG A 306 4.95 -10.81 24.24
CA ARG A 306 4.42 -9.87 25.23
C ARG A 306 3.66 -8.71 24.57
N VAL A 307 4.23 -8.14 23.51
CA VAL A 307 3.66 -7.02 22.78
C VAL A 307 2.39 -7.44 22.04
N PHE A 308 2.38 -8.65 21.48
CA PHE A 308 1.28 -9.21 20.70
C PHE A 308 0.28 -10.03 21.55
N VAL A 309 0.21 -9.82 22.87
CA VAL A 309 -0.65 -10.61 23.77
C VAL A 309 -2.13 -10.58 23.41
N ASP A 310 -2.61 -9.45 22.88
CA ASP A 310 -4.00 -9.24 22.46
C ASP A 310 -4.22 -9.53 20.95
N ILE A 311 -3.18 -9.97 20.25
CA ILE A 311 -3.24 -10.34 18.83
C ILE A 311 -3.43 -11.87 18.72
N PRO A 312 -4.22 -12.36 17.75
CA PRO A 312 -4.41 -13.78 17.55
C PRO A 312 -3.10 -14.56 17.44
N LYS A 313 -3.08 -15.76 18.01
CA LYS A 313 -1.87 -16.56 18.17
C LYS A 313 -1.16 -16.87 16.84
N ASP A 314 -1.92 -17.14 15.78
CA ASP A 314 -1.36 -17.41 14.45
C ASP A 314 -0.66 -16.16 13.87
N GLN A 315 -1.16 -14.97 14.11
CA GLN A 315 -0.52 -13.70 13.72
C GLN A 315 0.75 -13.44 14.55
N THR A 316 0.72 -13.76 15.84
CA THR A 316 1.91 -13.70 16.71
C THR A 316 3.01 -14.64 16.20
N GLU A 317 2.67 -15.87 15.77
CA GLU A 317 3.65 -16.80 15.20
C GLU A 317 4.22 -16.29 13.85
N ILE A 318 3.41 -15.63 13.05
CA ILE A 318 3.89 -14.94 11.83
C ILE A 318 4.90 -13.85 12.18
N ALA A 319 4.59 -12.99 13.14
CA ALA A 319 5.49 -11.93 13.60
C ALA A 319 6.82 -12.51 14.15
N VAL A 320 6.77 -13.57 14.94
CA VAL A 320 7.95 -14.28 15.44
C VAL A 320 8.79 -14.83 14.29
N ARG A 321 8.17 -15.48 13.30
CA ARG A 321 8.86 -16.01 12.12
C ARG A 321 9.53 -14.91 11.30
N ASP A 322 8.80 -13.85 11.00
CA ASP A 322 9.28 -12.75 10.17
C ASP A 322 10.41 -11.98 10.87
N CYS A 323 10.28 -11.74 12.18
CA CYS A 323 11.38 -11.19 12.98
C CYS A 323 12.60 -12.09 13.03
N ARG A 324 12.39 -13.41 13.14
CA ARG A 324 13.52 -14.35 13.14
C ARG A 324 14.28 -14.32 11.82
N ALA A 325 13.58 -14.15 10.70
CA ALA A 325 14.20 -14.08 9.37
C ALA A 325 15.16 -12.89 9.23
N LYS A 326 14.82 -11.74 9.83
CA LYS A 326 15.67 -10.53 9.79
C LYS A 326 16.58 -10.33 11.01
N TYR A 327 16.49 -11.19 12.03
CA TYR A 327 17.28 -11.07 13.26
C TYR A 327 18.75 -11.39 12.99
N PRO A 328 19.68 -10.40 13.12
CA PRO A 328 21.09 -10.61 12.83
C PRO A 328 21.83 -11.35 13.94
N SER A 329 22.84 -12.13 13.59
CA SER A 329 23.87 -12.52 14.54
C SER A 329 24.66 -11.28 14.99
N GLN A 330 25.43 -11.41 16.10
CA GLN A 330 26.27 -10.31 16.56
C GLN A 330 27.31 -9.88 15.51
N GLU A 331 27.85 -10.82 14.75
CA GLU A 331 28.79 -10.55 13.66
C GLU A 331 28.11 -9.82 12.51
N GLN A 332 26.91 -10.26 12.11
CA GLN A 332 26.11 -9.58 11.09
C GLN A 332 25.72 -8.18 11.53
N LEU A 333 25.24 -8.00 12.77
CA LEU A 333 24.89 -6.69 13.31
C LEU A 333 26.09 -5.75 13.30
N ARG A 334 27.26 -6.22 13.73
CA ARG A 334 28.51 -5.45 13.69
C ARG A 334 28.82 -5.00 12.27
N SER A 335 28.80 -5.92 11.32
CA SER A 335 29.06 -5.61 9.91
C SER A 335 28.07 -4.60 9.33
N GLN A 336 26.79 -4.69 9.69
CA GLN A 336 25.76 -3.74 9.28
C GLN A 336 26.03 -2.34 9.86
N LEU A 337 26.37 -2.26 11.14
CA LEU A 337 26.66 -0.99 11.83
C LEU A 337 27.97 -0.38 11.34
N ASP A 338 29.02 -1.18 11.05
CA ASP A 338 30.26 -0.71 10.44
C ASP A 338 29.98 -0.06 9.08
N ARG A 339 29.17 -0.69 8.21
CA ARG A 339 28.79 -0.12 6.91
C ARG A 339 28.07 1.22 7.06
N VAL A 340 27.11 1.31 7.99
CA VAL A 340 26.40 2.56 8.27
C VAL A 340 27.34 3.63 8.77
N ARG A 341 28.19 3.33 9.77
CA ARG A 341 29.16 4.29 10.33
C ARG A 341 30.10 4.83 9.26
N ASP A 342 30.72 3.93 8.51
CA ASP A 342 31.75 4.28 7.53
C ASP A 342 31.16 5.00 6.31
N GLY A 343 29.91 4.63 5.92
CA GLY A 343 29.15 5.23 4.82
C GLY A 343 28.26 6.42 5.22
N TRP A 344 28.20 6.79 6.51
CA TRP A 344 27.19 7.72 7.02
C TRP A 344 27.12 9.07 6.28
N PRO A 345 28.22 9.76 5.96
CA PRO A 345 28.13 11.04 5.25
C PRO A 345 27.42 10.93 3.90
N ALA A 346 27.73 9.89 3.13
CA ALA A 346 27.11 9.65 1.83
C ALA A 346 25.64 9.19 1.96
N LEU A 347 25.37 8.28 2.90
CA LEU A 347 24.02 7.81 3.20
C LEU A 347 23.14 8.96 3.65
N LYS A 348 23.60 9.79 4.57
CA LYS A 348 22.88 10.96 5.05
C LYS A 348 22.55 11.93 3.92
N ALA A 349 23.54 12.28 3.07
CA ALA A 349 23.33 13.17 1.94
C ALA A 349 22.31 12.61 0.94
N ARG A 350 22.33 11.28 0.66
CA ARG A 350 21.33 10.62 -0.19
C ARG A 350 19.93 10.67 0.44
N LEU A 351 19.81 10.35 1.72
CA LEU A 351 18.52 10.42 2.42
C LEU A 351 17.96 11.85 2.45
N GLU A 352 18.80 12.86 2.69
CA GLU A 352 18.39 14.27 2.67
C GLU A 352 17.94 14.73 1.28
N SER A 353 18.49 14.17 0.19
CA SER A 353 18.04 14.50 -1.18
C SER A 353 16.72 13.82 -1.56
N GLU A 354 16.47 12.61 -1.06
CA GLU A 354 15.29 11.81 -1.43
C GLU A 354 14.08 12.10 -0.52
N LEU A 355 14.30 12.38 0.74
CA LEU A 355 13.21 12.62 1.69
C LEU A 355 12.55 13.99 1.51
N MET A 356 11.32 14.09 1.91
CA MET A 356 10.63 15.31 2.28
C MET A 356 10.51 15.38 3.81
N THR A 357 10.56 16.58 4.36
CA THR A 357 10.34 16.79 5.78
C THR A 357 8.91 16.45 6.19
N PRO A 358 8.65 16.12 7.47
CA PRO A 358 7.28 15.92 7.97
C PRO A 358 6.36 17.12 7.70
N SER A 359 6.92 18.34 7.70
CA SER A 359 6.17 19.57 7.42
C SER A 359 5.75 19.67 5.95
N GLU A 360 6.64 19.33 5.02
CA GLU A 360 6.34 19.32 3.57
C GLU A 360 5.28 18.28 3.24
N LEU A 361 5.45 17.02 3.72
CA LEU A 361 4.47 15.95 3.52
C LEU A 361 3.09 16.33 4.09
N ARG A 362 3.07 16.91 5.30
CA ARG A 362 1.84 17.42 5.91
C ARG A 362 1.20 18.53 5.08
N GLY A 363 2.01 19.42 4.51
CA GLY A 363 1.55 20.48 3.61
C GLY A 363 0.85 19.91 2.38
N LEU A 364 1.45 18.93 1.73
CA LEU A 364 0.87 18.25 0.56
C LEU A 364 -0.43 17.52 0.90
N LEU A 365 -0.46 16.76 2.01
CA LEU A 365 -1.67 16.08 2.47
C LEU A 365 -2.80 17.06 2.77
N LYS A 366 -2.52 18.18 3.42
CA LYS A 366 -3.51 19.25 3.65
C LYS A 366 -4.05 19.82 2.35
N THR A 367 -3.17 20.09 1.41
CA THR A 367 -3.55 20.74 0.13
C THR A 367 -4.39 19.81 -0.74
N VAL A 368 -4.11 18.49 -0.74
CA VAL A 368 -4.94 17.50 -1.44
C VAL A 368 -6.20 17.11 -0.65
N HIS A 369 -6.42 17.71 0.51
CA HIS A 369 -7.51 17.36 1.44
C HIS A 369 -7.47 15.92 1.97
N ALA A 370 -6.29 15.32 2.08
CA ALA A 370 -6.11 14.03 2.76
C ALA A 370 -6.02 14.21 4.29
N PRO A 371 -6.28 13.15 5.07
CA PRO A 371 -5.97 13.12 6.48
C PRO A 371 -4.48 13.40 6.74
N TYR A 372 -4.20 14.24 7.74
CA TYR A 372 -2.85 14.60 8.18
C TYR A 372 -2.65 14.56 9.70
N GLU A 373 -3.66 14.12 10.42
CA GLU A 373 -3.64 13.80 11.84
C GLU A 373 -4.27 12.41 12.03
N PRO A 374 -3.76 11.56 12.93
CA PRO A 374 -4.27 10.20 13.08
C PRO A 374 -5.74 10.16 13.51
N GLU A 375 -6.20 11.15 14.28
CA GLU A 375 -7.58 11.26 14.70
C GLU A 375 -8.56 11.43 13.51
N MET A 376 -8.09 11.97 12.38
CA MET A 376 -8.89 12.12 11.15
C MET A 376 -9.23 10.78 10.49
N ILE A 377 -8.53 9.71 10.85
CA ILE A 377 -8.80 8.34 10.43
C ILE A 377 -9.23 7.44 11.61
N ALA A 378 -9.77 8.04 12.64
CA ALA A 378 -10.22 7.38 13.88
C ALA A 378 -9.10 6.63 14.67
N VAL A 379 -7.84 6.99 14.45
CA VAL A 379 -6.68 6.49 15.21
C VAL A 379 -6.35 7.46 16.33
N SER A 380 -6.51 7.03 17.58
CA SER A 380 -6.10 7.87 18.72
C SER A 380 -4.57 7.93 18.84
N ARG A 381 -4.07 8.93 19.59
CA ARG A 381 -2.63 8.99 19.93
C ARG A 381 -2.15 7.78 20.75
N ALA A 382 -3.05 7.10 21.45
CA ALA A 382 -2.74 5.87 22.15
C ALA A 382 -2.56 4.70 21.17
N ASP A 383 -3.46 4.56 20.18
CA ASP A 383 -3.39 3.54 19.14
C ASP A 383 -2.16 3.74 18.26
N LEU A 384 -1.82 5.00 17.95
CA LEU A 384 -0.59 5.32 17.23
C LEU A 384 0.66 4.84 18.00
N ARG A 385 0.71 5.10 19.32
CA ARG A 385 1.81 4.61 20.18
C ARG A 385 1.86 3.09 20.27
N THR A 386 0.70 2.45 20.27
CA THR A 386 0.60 0.99 20.27
C THR A 386 1.12 0.43 18.93
N ALA A 387 0.66 0.97 17.80
CA ALA A 387 1.15 0.61 16.48
C ALA A 387 2.68 0.75 16.38
N PHE A 388 3.23 1.87 16.84
CA PHE A 388 4.69 2.12 16.86
C PHE A 388 5.49 1.05 17.61
N ARG A 389 4.90 0.39 18.60
CA ARG A 389 5.54 -0.71 19.34
C ARG A 389 5.42 -2.06 18.63
N HIS A 390 4.40 -2.24 17.79
CA HIS A 390 4.10 -3.51 17.13
C HIS A 390 4.79 -3.63 15.76
N ILE A 391 4.81 -2.54 14.98
CA ILE A 391 5.27 -2.58 13.59
C ILE A 391 6.74 -3.00 13.40
N PRO A 392 7.69 -2.77 14.32
CA PRO A 392 9.05 -3.30 14.17
C PRO A 392 9.11 -4.82 14.07
N TYR A 393 8.07 -5.50 14.55
CA TYR A 393 7.96 -6.96 14.54
C TYR A 393 7.14 -7.51 13.37
N MET A 394 6.64 -6.61 12.52
CA MET A 394 5.89 -7.01 11.32
C MET A 394 6.83 -7.09 10.13
N ARG A 395 6.62 -8.14 9.32
CA ARG A 395 7.42 -8.42 8.12
C ARG A 395 8.92 -8.61 8.36
N ASP A 396 9.56 -9.22 7.39
CA ASP A 396 10.97 -9.65 7.40
C ASP A 396 11.94 -8.63 6.76
N ARG A 397 11.57 -7.34 6.72
CA ARG A 397 12.37 -6.29 6.09
C ARG A 397 12.86 -5.26 7.09
N ILE A 398 13.96 -4.57 6.74
CA ILE A 398 14.51 -3.45 7.50
C ILE A 398 13.71 -2.18 7.17
N THR A 399 13.39 -1.41 8.20
CA THR A 399 12.61 -0.18 8.13
C THR A 399 13.17 0.87 9.11
N ALA A 400 12.64 2.10 9.07
CA ALA A 400 13.09 3.21 9.93
C ALA A 400 12.83 3.01 11.44
N ILE A 401 12.08 1.99 11.80
CA ILE A 401 11.69 1.67 13.18
C ILE A 401 12.13 0.27 13.52
#